data_cc8084200d44a24df4e9f95c55fde165
#
_entry.id   cc8084200d44a24df4e9f95c55fde165
#
_cell.length_a   1.000
_cell.length_b   1.000
_cell.length_c   1.000
_cell.angle_alpha   90.00
_cell.angle_beta   90.00
_cell.angle_gamma   90.00
#
_symmetry.space_group_name_H-M   'P 1'
#
loop_
_entity.id
_entity.type
_entity.pdbx_description
1 polymer ?
#
loop_
_entity_poly.entity_id
_entity_poly.type
_entity_poly.pdbx_seq_one_letter_code
_entity_poly.pdbx_strand_id
1 'polypeptide(L)'
;YVHMPWISQTFKTNYLDDVSSRNAILKYNYEDLFILKTGINFHYNNGKHAVRSNFEIGGNLLSAISHILGDKKNAEGQYTLFNIAYAQYVKGDFDYTRVLTIDTKNTLAMHVGLGIAYPYGNSKVLPFEKRYFSGGANSVRGWGVRELGPGRYKGTDGNIDFINQTGDMKLDLNAELRTFLFWKFNGAFFVDAGNIWTLKYYEEQKGGQFRFDEFYK
;
A
#
# COMPACT_ATOMS: atom_id res chain seq x y z
N TYR A 1 15.70 -8.81 0.39
CA TYR A 1 15.43 -9.96 1.24
C TYR A 1 14.82 -9.48 2.55
N VAL A 2 13.62 -9.97 2.85
CA VAL A 2 12.95 -9.75 4.14
C VAL A 2 13.16 -11.01 4.95
N HIS A 3 13.77 -10.88 6.10
CA HIS A 3 14.10 -11.99 7.00
C HIS A 3 13.51 -11.73 8.38
N MET A 4 12.83 -12.73 8.93
CA MET A 4 12.36 -12.74 10.31
C MET A 4 13.38 -13.48 11.17
N PRO A 5 14.29 -12.77 11.86
CA PRO A 5 15.43 -13.41 12.52
C PRO A 5 15.01 -14.29 13.69
N TRP A 6 13.88 -14.02 14.30
CA TRP A 6 13.37 -14.82 15.41
C TRP A 6 11.86 -14.61 15.62
N ILE A 7 11.14 -15.69 15.75
CA ILE A 7 9.72 -15.73 16.14
C ILE A 7 9.61 -16.69 17.32
N SER A 8 8.96 -16.28 18.43
CA SER A 8 8.79 -17.19 19.55
C SER A 8 7.92 -18.40 19.16
N GLN A 9 8.25 -19.58 19.67
CA GLN A 9 7.50 -20.80 19.36
C GLN A 9 6.02 -20.66 19.78
N THR A 10 5.76 -20.02 20.91
CA THR A 10 4.40 -19.76 21.40
C THR A 10 3.61 -18.86 20.43
N PHE A 11 4.23 -17.79 19.90
CA PHE A 11 3.59 -16.93 18.91
C PHE A 11 3.34 -17.68 17.60
N LYS A 12 4.32 -18.46 17.15
CA LYS A 12 4.19 -19.28 15.95
C LYS A 12 3.01 -20.26 16.08
N THR A 13 2.96 -21.04 17.16
CA THR A 13 1.91 -22.05 17.35
C THR A 13 0.53 -21.44 17.56
N ASN A 14 0.42 -20.40 18.41
CA ASN A 14 -0.89 -19.87 18.79
C ASN A 14 -1.46 -18.86 17.78
N TYR A 15 -0.60 -18.18 17.01
CA TYR A 15 -1.04 -17.10 16.12
C TYR A 15 -0.73 -17.35 14.64
N LEU A 16 0.34 -18.03 14.29
CA LEU A 16 0.66 -18.28 12.89
C LEU A 16 0.13 -19.63 12.41
N ASP A 17 0.26 -20.70 13.17
CA ASP A 17 -0.14 -22.03 12.72
C ASP A 17 -1.64 -22.28 12.96
N ASP A 18 -2.19 -21.83 14.08
CA ASP A 18 -3.60 -22.03 14.42
C ASP A 18 -4.52 -21.01 13.73
N VAL A 19 -4.14 -19.74 13.73
CA VAL A 19 -4.93 -18.64 13.12
C VAL A 19 -4.61 -18.44 11.64
N SER A 20 -3.45 -18.88 11.15
CA SER A 20 -2.99 -18.66 9.78
C SER A 20 -3.77 -19.45 8.73
N SER A 21 -4.47 -20.50 9.10
CA SER A 21 -5.46 -21.13 8.22
C SER A 21 -6.58 -20.15 7.85
N ARG A 22 -6.78 -19.11 8.65
CA ARG A 22 -7.82 -18.09 8.50
C ARG A 22 -7.27 -16.70 8.13
N ASN A 23 -5.99 -16.40 8.36
CA ASN A 23 -5.40 -15.09 8.08
C ASN A 23 -4.18 -15.20 7.16
N ALA A 24 -4.45 -15.26 5.85
CA ALA A 24 -3.41 -15.34 4.82
C ALA A 24 -2.47 -14.12 4.84
N ILE A 25 -2.97 -12.93 5.22
CA ILE A 25 -2.18 -11.71 5.30
C ILE A 25 -1.20 -11.78 6.46
N LEU A 26 -1.66 -12.21 7.63
CA LEU A 26 -0.82 -12.35 8.82
C LEU A 26 0.31 -13.34 8.57
N LYS A 27 -0.01 -14.53 8.08
CA LYS A 27 0.97 -15.55 7.76
C LYS A 27 2.05 -15.01 6.81
N TYR A 28 1.63 -14.40 5.71
CA TYR A 28 2.54 -13.89 4.68
C TYR A 28 3.46 -12.77 5.18
N ASN A 29 3.02 -11.99 6.17
CA ASN A 29 3.82 -10.92 6.77
C ASN A 29 4.96 -11.44 7.67
N TYR A 30 4.87 -12.68 8.14
CA TYR A 30 5.86 -13.31 9.03
C TYR A 30 6.65 -14.43 8.34
N GLU A 31 6.53 -14.59 7.02
CA GLU A 31 7.36 -15.50 6.23
C GLU A 31 8.61 -14.79 5.70
N ASP A 32 9.70 -15.54 5.64
CA ASP A 32 10.89 -15.09 4.90
C ASP A 32 10.55 -14.93 3.42
N LEU A 33 10.89 -13.79 2.86
CA LEU A 33 10.51 -13.47 1.50
C LEU A 33 11.66 -12.83 0.72
N PHE A 34 11.91 -13.34 -0.48
CA PHE A 34 12.86 -12.73 -1.39
C PHE A 34 12.15 -11.77 -2.34
N ILE A 35 12.56 -10.49 -2.36
CA ILE A 35 12.00 -9.47 -3.23
C ILE A 35 13.09 -8.99 -4.20
N LEU A 36 13.03 -9.47 -5.44
CA LEU A 36 13.83 -8.95 -6.56
C LEU A 36 12.92 -8.14 -7.48
N LYS A 37 13.19 -6.87 -7.58
CA LYS A 37 12.35 -5.93 -8.33
C LYS A 37 13.14 -5.18 -9.39
N THR A 38 12.43 -4.79 -10.45
CA THR A 38 12.87 -3.84 -11.47
C THR A 38 11.81 -2.76 -11.58
N GLY A 39 12.21 -1.52 -11.75
CA GLY A 39 11.25 -0.41 -11.85
C GLY A 39 11.80 0.79 -12.60
N ILE A 40 10.87 1.65 -12.99
CA ILE A 40 11.14 2.92 -13.66
C ILE A 40 10.48 4.01 -12.83
N ASN A 41 11.24 5.06 -12.53
CA ASN A 41 10.76 6.24 -11.84
C ASN A 41 10.80 7.45 -12.77
N PHE A 42 9.69 8.18 -12.84
CA PHE A 42 9.60 9.45 -13.54
C PHE A 42 9.33 10.56 -12.52
N HIS A 43 10.08 11.63 -12.60
CA HIS A 43 9.89 12.82 -11.77
C HIS A 43 10.01 14.07 -12.63
N TYR A 44 8.97 14.91 -12.58
CA TYR A 44 8.95 16.23 -13.22
C TYR A 44 8.49 17.27 -12.19
N ASN A 45 9.15 18.42 -12.15
CA ASN A 45 8.75 19.54 -11.29
C ASN A 45 9.20 20.86 -11.94
N ASN A 46 8.25 21.77 -12.13
CA ASN A 46 8.52 23.14 -12.63
C ASN A 46 8.07 24.24 -11.65
N GLY A 47 7.88 23.90 -10.37
CA GLY A 47 7.42 24.82 -9.33
C GLY A 47 5.89 25.01 -9.29
N LYS A 48 5.18 24.89 -10.42
CA LYS A 48 3.71 24.96 -10.50
C LYS A 48 3.07 23.59 -10.61
N HIS A 49 3.75 22.68 -11.26
CA HIS A 49 3.32 21.31 -11.47
C HIS A 49 4.43 20.36 -11.03
N ALA A 50 4.09 19.38 -10.24
CA ALA A 50 4.96 18.27 -9.92
C ALA A 50 4.26 16.95 -10.26
N VAL A 51 4.95 16.08 -11.00
CA VAL A 51 4.49 14.74 -11.34
C VAL A 51 5.53 13.75 -10.84
N ARG A 52 5.09 12.75 -10.12
CA ARG A 52 5.90 11.57 -9.79
C ARG A 52 5.15 10.34 -10.25
N SER A 53 5.83 9.47 -10.96
CA SER A 53 5.28 8.17 -11.33
C SER A 53 6.33 7.11 -11.10
N ASN A 54 5.93 6.02 -10.48
CA ASN A 54 6.77 4.86 -10.25
C ASN A 54 6.06 3.63 -10.79
N PHE A 55 6.77 2.83 -11.56
CA PHE A 55 6.30 1.52 -12.02
C PHE A 55 7.32 0.47 -11.61
N GLU A 56 6.85 -0.57 -10.94
CA GLU A 56 7.70 -1.60 -10.35
C GLU A 56 7.12 -2.99 -10.64
N ILE A 57 7.98 -3.91 -11.05
CA ILE A 57 7.66 -5.33 -11.24
C ILE A 57 8.60 -6.15 -10.37
N GLY A 58 8.05 -7.02 -9.55
CA GLY A 58 8.79 -7.96 -8.71
C GLY A 58 8.69 -9.40 -9.19
N GLY A 59 9.77 -10.17 -9.06
CA GLY A 59 9.81 -11.62 -9.18
C GLY A 59 9.75 -12.22 -10.58
N ASN A 60 9.54 -11.46 -11.65
CA ASN A 60 9.39 -12.00 -13.00
C ASN A 60 10.67 -12.67 -13.52
N LEU A 61 11.83 -12.08 -13.26
CA LEU A 61 13.11 -12.68 -13.65
C LEU A 61 13.32 -14.02 -12.94
N LEU A 62 13.03 -14.09 -11.65
CA LEU A 62 13.11 -15.33 -10.86
C LEU A 62 12.12 -16.38 -11.37
N SER A 63 10.90 -15.97 -11.68
CA SER A 63 9.89 -16.87 -12.26
C SER A 63 10.34 -17.44 -13.60
N ALA A 64 10.92 -16.64 -14.47
CA ALA A 64 11.47 -17.10 -15.75
C ALA A 64 12.61 -18.12 -15.55
N ILE A 65 13.53 -17.83 -14.62
CA ILE A 65 14.64 -18.74 -14.28
C ILE A 65 14.10 -20.06 -13.72
N SER A 66 13.17 -20.04 -12.75
CA SER A 66 12.58 -21.24 -12.17
C SER A 66 11.87 -22.11 -13.20
N HIS A 67 11.21 -21.50 -14.19
CA HIS A 67 10.58 -22.26 -15.29
C HIS A 67 11.61 -22.91 -16.23
N ILE A 68 12.69 -22.21 -16.54
CA ILE A 68 13.76 -22.73 -17.42
C ILE A 68 14.49 -23.88 -16.73
N LEU A 69 14.75 -23.77 -15.43
CA LEU A 69 15.45 -24.80 -14.64
C LEU A 69 14.56 -25.98 -14.27
N GLY A 70 13.25 -25.88 -14.49
CA GLY A 70 12.29 -26.93 -14.12
C GLY A 70 12.14 -27.12 -12.61
N ASP A 71 12.28 -26.03 -11.84
CA ASP A 71 12.16 -26.05 -10.39
C ASP A 71 10.80 -26.62 -9.94
N LYS A 72 10.78 -27.34 -8.84
CA LYS A 72 9.56 -27.82 -8.21
C LYS A 72 9.06 -26.81 -7.18
N LYS A 73 7.74 -26.72 -7.09
CA LYS A 73 7.08 -25.89 -6.07
C LYS A 73 7.18 -26.55 -4.70
N ASN A 74 7.26 -25.72 -3.65
CA ASN A 74 7.18 -26.17 -2.26
C ASN A 74 5.76 -26.67 -1.90
N ALA A 75 5.55 -27.08 -0.63
CA ALA A 75 4.28 -27.58 -0.13
C ALA A 75 3.14 -26.52 -0.24
N GLU A 76 3.46 -25.23 -0.19
CA GLU A 76 2.54 -24.11 -0.33
C GLU A 76 2.23 -23.76 -1.81
N GLY A 77 2.85 -24.47 -2.75
CA GLY A 77 2.66 -24.28 -4.18
C GLY A 77 3.46 -23.09 -4.76
N GLN A 78 4.51 -22.64 -4.08
CA GLN A 78 5.37 -21.54 -4.48
C GLN A 78 6.73 -22.04 -4.98
N TYR A 79 7.31 -21.33 -5.94
CA TYR A 79 8.71 -21.50 -6.30
C TYR A 79 9.61 -20.81 -5.28
N THR A 80 10.76 -21.37 -5.02
CA THR A 80 11.70 -20.86 -4.02
C THR A 80 13.08 -20.63 -4.63
N LEU A 81 13.79 -19.64 -4.11
CA LEU A 81 15.21 -19.42 -4.34
C LEU A 81 15.94 -19.61 -3.00
N PHE A 82 16.90 -20.54 -2.94
CA PHE A 82 17.59 -20.93 -1.68
C PHE A 82 16.59 -21.30 -0.56
N ASN A 83 15.56 -22.06 -0.89
CA ASN A 83 14.46 -22.44 0.01
C ASN A 83 13.61 -21.28 0.56
N ILE A 84 13.73 -20.08 -0.01
CA ILE A 84 12.94 -18.91 0.36
C ILE A 84 12.00 -18.57 -0.79
N ALA A 85 10.71 -18.39 -0.50
CA ALA A 85 9.75 -17.98 -1.49
C ALA A 85 10.06 -16.57 -2.01
N TYR A 86 9.82 -16.30 -3.28
CA TYR A 86 9.99 -14.96 -3.82
C TYR A 86 8.65 -14.31 -4.15
N ALA A 87 8.58 -12.99 -3.91
CA ALA A 87 7.41 -12.20 -4.23
C ALA A 87 7.30 -11.95 -5.74
N GLN A 88 6.08 -12.13 -6.29
CA GLN A 88 5.76 -11.79 -7.67
C GLN A 88 4.58 -10.84 -7.71
N TYR A 89 4.81 -9.61 -8.17
CA TYR A 89 3.80 -8.55 -8.19
C TYR A 89 4.12 -7.48 -9.24
N VAL A 90 3.12 -6.68 -9.56
CA VAL A 90 3.23 -5.41 -10.28
C VAL A 90 2.72 -4.29 -9.39
N LYS A 91 3.38 -3.13 -9.42
CA LYS A 91 3.00 -1.95 -8.65
C LYS A 91 3.19 -0.70 -9.49
N GLY A 92 2.20 0.19 -9.45
CA GLY A 92 2.23 1.50 -10.08
C GLY A 92 1.79 2.57 -9.11
N ASP A 93 2.55 3.66 -9.02
CA ASP A 93 2.22 4.85 -8.24
C ASP A 93 2.22 6.07 -9.15
N PHE A 94 1.28 6.97 -8.92
CA PHE A 94 1.17 8.24 -9.62
C PHE A 94 0.78 9.34 -8.63
N ASP A 95 1.59 10.38 -8.56
CA ASP A 95 1.34 11.58 -7.76
C ASP A 95 1.38 12.81 -8.66
N TYR A 96 0.36 13.62 -8.60
CA TYR A 96 0.30 14.92 -9.27
C TYR A 96 0.01 16.02 -8.26
N THR A 97 0.85 17.02 -8.24
CA THR A 97 0.64 18.23 -7.45
C THR A 97 0.58 19.45 -8.37
N ARG A 98 -0.40 20.31 -8.14
CA ARG A 98 -0.55 21.60 -8.80
C ARG A 98 -0.60 22.73 -7.78
N VAL A 99 0.23 23.74 -8.00
CA VAL A 99 0.25 24.96 -7.20
C VAL A 99 -0.24 26.12 -8.07
N LEU A 100 -1.34 26.74 -7.67
CA LEU A 100 -1.94 27.92 -8.31
C LEU A 100 -1.74 29.12 -7.41
N THR A 101 -0.96 30.08 -7.86
CA THR A 101 -0.87 31.41 -7.22
C THR A 101 -2.09 32.21 -7.66
N ILE A 102 -3.01 32.49 -6.74
CA ILE A 102 -4.22 33.27 -6.99
C ILE A 102 -3.85 34.74 -7.02
N ASP A 103 -3.12 35.19 -6.01
CA ASP A 103 -2.58 36.53 -5.90
C ASP A 103 -1.29 36.53 -5.03
N THR A 104 -0.81 37.70 -4.64
CA THR A 104 0.41 37.86 -3.83
C THR A 104 0.31 37.27 -2.41
N LYS A 105 -0.90 37.03 -1.91
CA LYS A 105 -1.19 36.55 -0.56
C LYS A 105 -1.77 35.14 -0.54
N ASN A 106 -2.36 34.69 -1.65
CA ASN A 106 -3.16 33.49 -1.70
C ASN A 106 -2.61 32.47 -2.71
N THR A 107 -2.46 31.25 -2.27
CA THR A 107 -2.00 30.12 -3.11
C THR A 107 -2.88 28.91 -2.84
N LEU A 108 -3.34 28.27 -3.89
CA LEU A 108 -4.08 27.01 -3.83
C LEU A 108 -3.16 25.87 -4.27
N ALA A 109 -2.93 24.92 -3.39
CA ALA A 109 -2.23 23.67 -3.69
C ALA A 109 -3.24 22.53 -3.79
N MET A 110 -3.13 21.72 -4.84
CA MET A 110 -3.94 20.52 -5.07
C MET A 110 -3.03 19.32 -5.28
N HIS A 111 -3.38 18.19 -4.71
CA HIS A 111 -2.65 16.94 -4.87
C HIS A 111 -3.63 15.80 -5.17
N VAL A 112 -3.20 14.93 -6.08
CA VAL A 112 -3.85 13.66 -6.41
C VAL A 112 -2.80 12.58 -6.35
N GLY A 113 -2.99 11.61 -5.48
CA GLY A 113 -2.14 10.42 -5.34
C GLY A 113 -2.94 9.16 -5.67
N LEU A 114 -2.42 8.35 -6.56
CA LEU A 114 -2.98 7.06 -6.97
C LEU A 114 -1.92 5.99 -6.81
N GLY A 115 -2.30 4.84 -6.26
CA GLY A 115 -1.44 3.68 -6.16
C GLY A 115 -2.22 2.41 -6.42
N ILE A 116 -1.65 1.51 -7.21
CA ILE A 116 -2.21 0.17 -7.47
C ILE A 116 -1.08 -0.83 -7.43
N ALA A 117 -1.28 -1.93 -6.70
CA ALA A 117 -0.37 -3.06 -6.67
C ALA A 117 -1.14 -4.36 -6.75
N TYR A 118 -0.66 -5.31 -7.54
CA TYR A 118 -1.34 -6.58 -7.75
C TYR A 118 -0.39 -7.76 -7.62
N PRO A 119 -0.63 -8.69 -6.67
CA PRO A 119 0.14 -9.92 -6.53
C PRO A 119 -0.37 -10.96 -7.53
N TYR A 120 0.55 -11.66 -8.18
CA TYR A 120 0.24 -12.73 -9.13
C TYR A 120 1.28 -13.85 -9.09
N GLY A 121 1.05 -14.90 -9.87
CA GLY A 121 1.99 -16.00 -10.05
C GLY A 121 2.39 -16.66 -8.73
N ASN A 122 3.60 -16.40 -8.26
CA ASN A 122 4.14 -16.96 -7.03
C ASN A 122 3.59 -16.35 -5.74
N SER A 123 2.92 -15.19 -5.82
CA SER A 123 2.37 -14.48 -4.66
C SER A 123 0.85 -14.46 -4.64
N LYS A 124 0.25 -14.90 -3.55
CA LYS A 124 -1.20 -14.80 -3.30
C LYS A 124 -1.57 -13.44 -2.72
N VAL A 125 -0.69 -12.87 -1.90
CA VAL A 125 -0.83 -11.60 -1.18
C VAL A 125 0.38 -10.73 -1.48
N LEU A 126 0.23 -9.41 -1.44
CA LEU A 126 1.36 -8.48 -1.55
C LEU A 126 2.24 -8.54 -0.30
N PRO A 127 3.57 -8.45 -0.45
CA PRO A 127 4.46 -8.20 0.68
C PRO A 127 4.01 -6.97 1.46
N PHE A 128 4.13 -7.02 2.79
CA PHE A 128 3.69 -5.92 3.66
C PHE A 128 4.30 -4.57 3.28
N GLU A 129 5.58 -4.55 2.92
CA GLU A 129 6.32 -3.34 2.50
C GLU A 129 5.83 -2.77 1.16
N LYS A 130 5.03 -3.53 0.41
CA LYS A 130 4.48 -3.12 -0.89
C LYS A 130 3.02 -2.71 -0.82
N ARG A 131 2.35 -3.00 0.28
CA ARG A 131 0.96 -2.61 0.52
C ARG A 131 0.84 -1.12 0.82
N TYR A 132 -0.31 -0.57 0.54
CA TYR A 132 -0.64 0.82 0.85
C TYR A 132 -1.31 0.92 2.21
N PHE A 133 -1.13 2.08 2.83
CA PHE A 133 -1.88 2.54 4.00
C PHE A 133 -2.29 3.99 3.80
N SER A 134 -3.30 4.44 4.53
CA SER A 134 -3.82 5.81 4.49
C SER A 134 -3.88 6.41 5.89
N GLY A 135 -4.02 7.74 5.94
CA GLY A 135 -3.97 8.56 7.15
C GLY A 135 -2.60 9.19 7.40
N GLY A 136 -2.58 10.15 8.32
CA GLY A 136 -1.41 10.93 8.68
C GLY A 136 -1.23 12.21 7.86
N ALA A 137 -0.22 12.99 8.23
CA ALA A 137 -0.02 14.36 7.74
C ALA A 137 0.18 14.51 6.22
N ASN A 138 0.61 13.46 5.54
CA ASN A 138 0.91 13.45 4.09
C ASN A 138 -0.15 12.71 3.25
N SER A 139 -1.28 12.33 3.84
CA SER A 139 -2.36 11.63 3.18
C SER A 139 -3.69 12.28 3.56
N VAL A 140 -4.51 11.68 4.40
CA VAL A 140 -5.76 12.25 4.92
C VAL A 140 -5.53 12.72 6.36
N ARG A 141 -5.36 14.02 6.55
CA ARG A 141 -4.87 14.63 7.80
C ARG A 141 -5.80 14.49 9.01
N GLY A 142 -7.05 14.19 8.83
CA GLY A 142 -8.00 13.96 9.93
C GLY A 142 -7.88 12.58 10.61
N TRP A 143 -7.02 11.71 10.08
CA TRP A 143 -6.85 10.33 10.55
C TRP A 143 -5.40 10.07 10.97
N GLY A 144 -5.22 9.27 12.00
CA GLY A 144 -3.89 8.75 12.34
C GLY A 144 -3.33 7.82 11.25
N VAL A 145 -2.04 7.59 11.30
CA VAL A 145 -1.37 6.69 10.33
C VAL A 145 -1.94 5.29 10.47
N ARG A 146 -2.40 4.69 9.36
CA ARG A 146 -3.04 3.37 9.31
C ARG A 146 -4.35 3.27 10.10
N GLU A 147 -5.08 4.35 10.25
CA GLU A 147 -6.41 4.31 10.87
C GLU A 147 -7.54 4.30 9.84
N LEU A 148 -7.24 4.62 8.56
CA LEU A 148 -8.22 4.72 7.50
C LEU A 148 -8.15 3.54 6.55
N GLY A 149 -9.30 2.88 6.34
CA GLY A 149 -9.47 1.78 5.40
C GLY A 149 -8.96 0.41 5.88
N PRO A 150 -8.89 -0.59 5.01
CA PRO A 150 -9.30 -0.57 3.60
C PRO A 150 -10.82 -0.51 3.43
N GLY A 151 -11.27 0.31 2.49
CA GLY A 151 -12.69 0.46 2.18
C GLY A 151 -13.53 0.77 3.40
N ARG A 152 -14.48 -0.11 3.72
CA ARG A 152 -15.39 -0.01 4.89
C ARG A 152 -14.97 -0.89 6.07
N TYR A 153 -13.77 -1.48 6.02
CA TYR A 153 -13.25 -2.29 7.12
C TYR A 153 -13.00 -1.43 8.35
N LYS A 154 -13.50 -1.87 9.50
CA LYS A 154 -13.47 -1.12 10.79
C LYS A 154 -12.49 -1.70 11.80
N GLY A 155 -11.57 -2.55 11.37
CA GLY A 155 -10.70 -3.28 12.30
C GLY A 155 -11.34 -4.56 12.84
N THR A 156 -10.65 -5.23 13.74
CA THR A 156 -11.11 -6.46 14.39
C THR A 156 -11.89 -6.07 15.64
N ASP A 157 -13.16 -6.47 15.70
CA ASP A 157 -14.07 -6.15 16.82
C ASP A 157 -14.17 -4.64 17.14
N GLY A 158 -14.04 -3.79 16.10
CA GLY A 158 -14.07 -2.33 16.24
C GLY A 158 -12.78 -1.70 16.75
N ASN A 159 -11.73 -2.49 16.99
CA ASN A 159 -10.41 -2.01 17.35
C ASN A 159 -9.53 -1.86 16.10
N ILE A 160 -8.63 -0.87 16.12
CA ILE A 160 -7.64 -0.66 15.05
C ILE A 160 -6.73 -1.88 14.94
N ASP A 161 -6.69 -2.45 13.75
CA ASP A 161 -5.79 -3.56 13.42
C ASP A 161 -4.78 -3.11 12.37
N PHE A 162 -3.65 -2.58 12.83
CA PHE A 162 -2.62 -1.99 11.96
C PHE A 162 -2.05 -2.95 10.91
N ILE A 163 -2.15 -4.26 11.11
CA ILE A 163 -1.69 -5.26 10.16
C ILE A 163 -2.68 -5.36 8.99
N ASN A 164 -3.97 -5.42 9.33
CA ASN A 164 -5.03 -5.56 8.34
C ASN A 164 -5.52 -4.21 7.78
N GLN A 165 -5.11 -3.06 8.36
CA GLN A 165 -5.38 -1.74 7.78
C GLN A 165 -4.38 -1.36 6.69
N THR A 166 -4.26 -2.22 5.71
CA THR A 166 -3.44 -2.08 4.51
C THR A 166 -4.22 -2.53 3.27
N GLY A 167 -3.91 -1.97 2.11
CA GLY A 167 -4.60 -2.25 0.86
C GLY A 167 -3.68 -2.47 -0.33
N ASP A 168 -4.27 -2.86 -1.42
CA ASP A 168 -3.61 -3.09 -2.71
C ASP A 168 -3.77 -1.88 -3.64
N MET A 169 -4.69 -0.98 -3.32
CA MET A 169 -4.99 0.25 -4.04
C MET A 169 -5.11 1.42 -3.06
N LYS A 170 -4.71 2.62 -3.48
CA LYS A 170 -4.77 3.86 -2.71
C LYS A 170 -5.24 5.01 -3.59
N LEU A 171 -6.06 5.89 -3.02
CA LEU A 171 -6.43 7.18 -3.58
C LEU A 171 -6.30 8.24 -2.49
N ASP A 172 -5.54 9.30 -2.75
CA ASP A 172 -5.46 10.50 -1.94
C ASP A 172 -5.82 11.73 -2.78
N LEU A 173 -6.68 12.56 -2.27
CA LEU A 173 -7.08 13.85 -2.84
C LEU A 173 -6.92 14.92 -1.77
N ASN A 174 -6.12 15.94 -2.04
CA ASN A 174 -5.89 17.03 -1.11
C ASN A 174 -6.06 18.38 -1.83
N ALA A 175 -6.71 19.31 -1.18
CA ALA A 175 -6.78 20.71 -1.60
C ALA A 175 -6.47 21.60 -0.40
N GLU A 176 -5.56 22.57 -0.56
CA GLU A 176 -5.13 23.45 0.51
C GLU A 176 -5.00 24.89 0.00
N LEU A 177 -5.81 25.77 0.57
CA LEU A 177 -5.70 27.22 0.38
C LEU A 177 -4.78 27.79 1.46
N ARG A 178 -3.66 28.31 1.03
CA ARG A 178 -2.70 29.05 1.88
C ARG A 178 -2.92 30.53 1.70
N THR A 179 -3.08 31.26 2.79
CA THR A 179 -3.31 32.70 2.77
C THR A 179 -2.40 33.41 3.77
N PHE A 180 -1.83 34.55 3.34
CA PHE A 180 -1.14 35.46 4.27
C PHE A 180 -2.20 36.23 5.04
N LEU A 181 -2.13 36.21 6.36
CA LEU A 181 -3.08 36.91 7.22
C LEU A 181 -2.56 38.31 7.57
N PHE A 182 -1.57 38.38 8.43
CA PHE A 182 -0.95 39.65 8.86
C PHE A 182 0.41 39.37 9.51
N TRP A 183 1.29 40.35 9.45
CA TRP A 183 2.64 40.30 10.01
C TRP A 183 3.45 39.09 9.53
N LYS A 184 3.62 38.06 10.36
CA LYS A 184 4.30 36.79 10.04
C LYS A 184 3.34 35.58 10.03
N PHE A 185 2.05 35.81 10.18
CA PHE A 185 1.05 34.75 10.25
C PHE A 185 0.52 34.37 8.87
N ASN A 186 0.60 33.07 8.58
CA ASN A 186 -0.06 32.46 7.43
C ASN A 186 -1.12 31.50 7.94
N GLY A 187 -2.26 31.47 7.29
CA GLY A 187 -3.33 30.49 7.50
C GLY A 187 -3.35 29.46 6.40
N ALA A 188 -3.83 28.26 6.71
CA ALA A 188 -4.11 27.22 5.74
C ALA A 188 -5.49 26.60 6.01
N PHE A 189 -6.32 26.55 4.97
CA PHE A 189 -7.58 25.82 4.98
C PHE A 189 -7.45 24.66 4.02
N PHE A 190 -7.77 23.45 4.48
CA PHE A 190 -7.59 22.26 3.66
C PHE A 190 -8.80 21.34 3.69
N VAL A 191 -8.94 20.58 2.62
CA VAL A 191 -9.89 19.46 2.48
C VAL A 191 -9.10 18.29 1.95
N ASP A 192 -9.19 17.18 2.66
CA ASP A 192 -8.56 15.91 2.28
C ASP A 192 -9.64 14.84 2.13
N ALA A 193 -9.50 14.03 1.10
CA ALA A 193 -10.32 12.84 0.88
C ALA A 193 -9.42 11.71 0.37
N GLY A 194 -9.71 10.51 0.79
CA GLY A 194 -8.93 9.36 0.35
C GLY A 194 -9.32 8.09 1.06
N ASN A 195 -8.84 6.99 0.55
CA ASN A 195 -8.97 5.68 1.17
C ASN A 195 -7.98 4.70 0.51
N ILE A 196 -7.89 3.51 1.08
CA ILE A 196 -7.24 2.35 0.49
C ILE A 196 -8.27 1.25 0.28
N TRP A 197 -7.99 0.32 -0.61
CA TRP A 197 -8.84 -0.85 -0.87
C TRP A 197 -7.98 -2.06 -1.18
N THR A 198 -8.55 -3.24 -0.97
CA THR A 198 -8.00 -4.47 -1.51
C THR A 198 -8.57 -4.74 -2.89
N LEU A 199 -7.78 -5.30 -3.80
CA LEU A 199 -8.25 -5.74 -5.12
C LEU A 199 -8.83 -7.15 -5.07
N LYS A 200 -8.36 -7.96 -4.12
CA LYS A 200 -8.87 -9.30 -3.85
C LYS A 200 -9.74 -9.29 -2.58
N TYR A 201 -10.66 -10.22 -2.49
CA TYR A 201 -11.43 -10.44 -1.27
C TYR A 201 -10.57 -11.17 -0.24
N TYR A 202 -10.54 -10.65 0.98
CA TYR A 202 -9.94 -11.27 2.15
C TYR A 202 -10.98 -11.34 3.27
N GLU A 203 -11.11 -12.51 3.90
CA GLU A 203 -12.09 -12.70 4.99
C GLU A 203 -11.81 -11.80 6.20
N GLU A 204 -10.55 -11.50 6.44
CA GLU A 204 -10.07 -10.66 7.54
C GLU A 204 -10.31 -9.17 7.30
N GLN A 205 -10.57 -8.78 6.06
CA GLN A 205 -10.81 -7.40 5.65
C GLN A 205 -12.20 -7.25 5.01
N LYS A 206 -13.24 -7.74 5.68
CA LYS A 206 -14.62 -7.64 5.18
C LYS A 206 -15.01 -6.19 4.91
N GLY A 207 -15.48 -5.91 3.68
CA GLY A 207 -15.78 -4.56 3.22
C GLY A 207 -14.56 -3.78 2.73
N GLY A 208 -13.36 -4.38 2.73
CA GLY A 208 -12.12 -3.75 2.26
C GLY A 208 -11.95 -3.80 0.74
N GLN A 209 -12.67 -4.67 0.04
CA GLN A 209 -12.52 -4.84 -1.41
C GLN A 209 -13.08 -3.64 -2.17
N PHE A 210 -12.33 -3.19 -3.19
CA PHE A 210 -12.79 -2.15 -4.10
C PHE A 210 -13.98 -2.62 -4.93
N ARG A 211 -15.06 -1.82 -4.91
CA ARG A 211 -16.28 -2.04 -5.69
C ARG A 211 -16.80 -0.71 -6.20
N PHE A 212 -17.04 -0.60 -7.49
CA PHE A 212 -17.52 0.65 -8.11
C PHE A 212 -18.91 1.08 -7.60
N ASP A 213 -19.77 0.14 -7.29
CA ASP A 213 -21.12 0.38 -6.76
C ASP A 213 -21.14 0.85 -5.29
N GLU A 214 -20.03 0.71 -4.59
CA GLU A 214 -19.87 1.11 -3.19
C GLU A 214 -18.88 2.26 -2.97
N PHE A 215 -18.25 2.75 -4.03
CA PHE A 215 -17.18 3.75 -3.95
C PHE A 215 -17.64 5.08 -3.35
N TYR A 216 -18.91 5.45 -3.54
CA TYR A 216 -19.50 6.72 -3.08
C TYR A 216 -20.44 6.57 -1.88
N LYS A 217 -20.52 5.41 -1.28
CA LYS A 217 -21.27 5.14 -0.03
C LYS A 217 -20.34 5.15 1.16
#